data_a82418f25196ffb9d183f0a5352c95cb
#
_entry.id   a82418f25196ffb9d183f0a5352c95cb
#
_cell.length_a   1.000
_cell.length_b   1.000
_cell.length_c   1.000
_cell.angle_alpha   90.00
_cell.angle_beta   90.00
_cell.angle_gamma   90.00
#
_symmetry.space_group_name_H-M   'P 1'
#
loop_
_entity.id
_entity.type
_entity.pdbx_description
1 polymer ?
#
loop_
_entity_poly.entity_id
_entity_poly.type
_entity_poly.pdbx_seq_one_letter_code
_entity_poly.pdbx_strand_id
1 'polypeptide(L)'
;MKLQRRFLIFTTIVFGLSACTSTSIERTSDATAVSASTTNVYSESSLTSSSTVYFSYDNYNIDSIGSDKIKNLAAIIKKNGLNVRVEGHCDERGTREYNLALGERRANAIAELLIINGVSKANIMTVSYGEEKPSARGSNESSWSKNRRALIKTF
;
A
#
# COMPACT_ATOMS: atom_id res chain seq x y z
N MET A 1 34.65 -45.37 18.26
CA MET A 1 35.79 -45.49 17.31
C MET A 1 35.77 -44.17 16.53
N LYS A 2 36.63 -43.22 16.90
CA LYS A 2 37.83 -42.77 16.16
C LYS A 2 37.47 -42.34 14.73
N LEU A 3 37.65 -41.10 14.26
CA LEU A 3 38.95 -40.43 14.20
C LEU A 3 38.79 -38.94 13.87
N GLN A 4 39.47 -38.13 14.62
CA GLN A 4 39.84 -36.74 14.40
C GLN A 4 40.67 -36.58 13.12
N ARG A 5 40.48 -35.48 12.37
CA ARG A 5 41.64 -34.88 11.68
C ARG A 5 41.49 -33.36 11.63
N ARG A 6 42.29 -32.76 12.47
CA ARG A 6 42.71 -31.34 12.43
C ARG A 6 43.63 -31.15 11.23
N PHE A 7 43.47 -30.03 10.51
CA PHE A 7 44.58 -29.42 9.79
C PHE A 7 44.53 -27.91 10.00
N LEU A 8 45.51 -27.48 10.76
CA LEU A 8 46.05 -26.14 10.85
C LEU A 8 46.98 -25.93 9.66
N ILE A 9 47.12 -24.75 9.13
CA ILE A 9 48.36 -24.08 8.71
C ILE A 9 48.04 -22.76 8.02
N PHE A 10 48.45 -21.69 8.68
CA PHE A 10 49.38 -20.59 8.38
C PHE A 10 48.98 -19.51 7.35
N THR A 11 48.75 -18.33 7.92
CA THR A 11 49.41 -17.01 7.74
C THR A 11 49.92 -16.63 6.36
N THR A 12 49.49 -15.50 5.85
CA THR A 12 50.41 -14.40 5.52
C THR A 12 49.65 -13.04 5.44
N ILE A 13 50.16 -12.09 6.20
CA ILE A 13 49.86 -10.65 6.17
C ILE A 13 50.65 -10.07 5.00
N VAL A 14 49.98 -9.29 4.14
CA VAL A 14 50.69 -8.31 3.29
C VAL A 14 49.97 -6.96 3.41
N PHE A 15 50.69 -6.05 4.01
CA PHE A 15 50.46 -4.62 4.06
C PHE A 15 50.76 -4.03 2.67
N GLY A 16 49.85 -3.21 2.14
CA GLY A 16 50.10 -2.41 0.94
C GLY A 16 49.33 -1.09 1.03
N LEU A 17 50.02 -0.05 1.50
CA LEU A 17 49.63 1.34 1.28
C LEU A 17 49.88 1.71 -0.18
N SER A 18 48.91 2.34 -0.87
CA SER A 18 49.19 3.36 -1.91
C SER A 18 47.92 4.11 -2.26
N ALA A 19 47.89 5.36 -1.89
CA ALA A 19 47.95 6.52 -2.74
C ALA A 19 46.64 6.92 -3.46
N CYS A 20 46.14 8.08 -3.04
CA CYS A 20 45.17 8.92 -3.71
C CYS A 20 45.55 9.25 -5.13
N THR A 21 44.61 9.11 -6.07
CA THR A 21 44.68 9.90 -7.34
C THR A 21 43.26 10.36 -7.68
N SER A 22 43.05 11.64 -7.53
CA SER A 22 41.90 12.37 -8.07
C SER A 22 41.94 12.36 -9.57
N THR A 23 40.97 11.77 -10.24
CA THR A 23 40.79 11.94 -11.67
C THR A 23 39.42 12.52 -11.92
N SER A 24 39.39 13.78 -12.31
CA SER A 24 38.24 14.45 -12.88
C SER A 24 37.90 13.81 -14.23
N ILE A 25 36.69 13.28 -14.37
CA ILE A 25 36.18 12.79 -15.66
C ILE A 25 35.13 13.78 -16.15
N GLU A 26 35.45 14.30 -17.35
CA GLU A 26 34.61 15.17 -18.16
C GLU A 26 33.23 14.57 -18.44
N ARG A 27 32.23 15.45 -18.47
CA ARG A 27 30.86 15.16 -18.91
C ARG A 27 30.89 14.89 -20.42
N THR A 28 30.58 13.67 -20.79
CA THR A 28 30.06 13.37 -22.11
C THR A 28 28.57 13.06 -21.98
N SER A 29 27.79 13.92 -22.62
CA SER A 29 26.34 13.81 -22.74
C SER A 29 26.00 12.72 -23.75
N ASP A 30 25.50 11.59 -23.28
CA ASP A 30 24.71 10.70 -24.11
C ASP A 30 23.39 10.41 -23.40
N ALA A 31 22.36 11.00 -23.97
CA ALA A 31 20.98 10.83 -23.56
C ALA A 31 20.49 9.45 -24.01
N THR A 32 20.63 8.46 -23.14
CA THR A 32 19.86 7.23 -23.28
C THR A 32 18.65 7.34 -22.38
N ALA A 33 17.48 7.48 -22.98
CA ALA A 33 16.18 7.47 -22.30
C ALA A 33 16.02 6.13 -21.58
N VAL A 34 16.35 6.12 -20.30
CA VAL A 34 15.94 5.04 -19.40
C VAL A 34 14.48 5.28 -19.06
N SER A 35 13.62 4.47 -19.67
CA SER A 35 12.22 4.34 -19.27
C SER A 35 12.18 4.04 -17.77
N ALA A 36 11.89 5.07 -16.98
CA ALA A 36 11.68 4.93 -15.55
C ALA A 36 10.39 4.13 -15.34
N SER A 37 10.52 2.81 -15.24
CA SER A 37 9.51 2.00 -14.56
C SER A 37 9.40 2.55 -13.15
N THR A 38 8.37 3.35 -12.90
CA THR A 38 8.00 3.81 -11.57
C THR A 38 7.49 2.60 -10.80
N THR A 39 8.40 1.78 -10.27
CA THR A 39 8.06 0.85 -9.22
C THR A 39 7.69 1.68 -8.00
N ASN A 40 6.39 1.87 -7.80
CA ASN A 40 5.86 2.41 -6.55
C ASN A 40 6.27 1.44 -5.43
N VAL A 41 7.43 1.69 -4.83
CA VAL A 41 7.88 0.99 -3.64
C VAL A 41 7.05 1.52 -2.47
N TYR A 42 5.90 0.92 -2.23
CA TYR A 42 5.21 1.10 -0.95
C TYR A 42 6.08 0.43 0.12
N SER A 43 6.80 1.23 0.89
CA SER A 43 7.59 0.74 2.02
C SER A 43 6.67 0.14 3.08
N GLU A 44 7.14 -0.87 3.81
CA GLU A 44 6.40 -1.51 4.92
C GLU A 44 5.89 -0.51 5.96
N SER A 45 6.53 0.66 6.09
CA SER A 45 6.09 1.78 6.94
C SER A 45 4.77 2.44 6.48
N SER A 46 4.32 2.21 5.23
CA SER A 46 3.07 2.83 4.73
C SER A 46 1.80 2.13 5.19
N LEU A 47 1.90 0.94 5.79
CA LEU A 47 0.74 0.24 6.38
C LEU A 47 0.39 0.68 7.80
N THR A 48 1.24 1.47 8.45
CA THR A 48 0.87 2.14 9.70
C THR A 48 -0.07 3.32 9.45
N SER A 49 -0.18 3.78 8.20
CA SER A 49 -1.15 4.77 7.74
C SER A 49 -2.30 4.10 6.99
N SER A 50 -3.51 4.54 7.25
CA SER A 50 -4.71 4.08 6.56
C SER A 50 -4.61 4.32 5.05
N SER A 51 -4.94 3.32 4.24
CA SER A 51 -5.01 3.48 2.80
C SER A 51 -6.43 3.83 2.36
N THR A 52 -6.59 4.89 1.54
CA THR A 52 -7.89 5.41 1.13
C THR A 52 -8.14 5.18 -0.35
N VAL A 53 -9.34 4.73 -0.68
CA VAL A 53 -9.89 4.66 -2.04
C VAL A 53 -11.10 5.60 -2.09
N TYR A 54 -11.19 6.42 -3.14
CA TYR A 54 -12.29 7.38 -3.33
C TYR A 54 -13.26 6.88 -4.39
N PHE A 55 -14.51 7.36 -4.30
CA PHE A 55 -15.60 6.96 -5.17
C PHE A 55 -16.32 8.17 -5.77
N SER A 56 -16.87 7.98 -6.96
CA SER A 56 -17.80 8.93 -7.55
C SER A 56 -19.11 9.00 -6.76
N TYR A 57 -19.91 10.01 -7.05
CA TYR A 57 -21.23 10.15 -6.46
C TYR A 57 -22.09 8.91 -6.76
N ASP A 58 -22.78 8.43 -5.75
CA ASP A 58 -23.69 7.29 -5.82
C ASP A 58 -23.09 6.05 -6.49
N ASN A 59 -21.79 5.83 -6.28
CA ASN A 59 -21.04 4.75 -6.91
C ASN A 59 -20.18 3.98 -5.89
N TYR A 60 -20.03 2.68 -6.12
CA TYR A 60 -19.14 1.76 -5.36
C TYR A 60 -18.16 1.03 -6.28
N ASN A 61 -18.14 1.34 -7.58
CA ASN A 61 -17.17 0.76 -8.51
C ASN A 61 -15.78 1.33 -8.24
N ILE A 62 -14.79 0.47 -8.26
CA ILE A 62 -13.39 0.83 -8.06
C ILE A 62 -12.77 1.07 -9.44
N ASP A 63 -12.15 2.22 -9.62
CA ASP A 63 -11.43 2.56 -10.85
C ASP A 63 -10.09 1.81 -10.96
N SER A 64 -9.39 1.96 -12.08
CA SER A 64 -8.11 1.30 -12.32
C SER A 64 -7.04 1.72 -11.29
N ILE A 65 -7.00 3.00 -10.90
CA ILE A 65 -6.05 3.54 -9.91
C ILE A 65 -6.31 2.91 -8.54
N GLY A 66 -7.57 2.85 -8.13
CA GLY A 66 -7.99 2.19 -6.88
C GLY A 66 -7.68 0.70 -6.90
N SER A 67 -7.91 0.03 -8.04
CA SER A 67 -7.63 -1.39 -8.22
C SER A 67 -6.14 -1.70 -8.09
N ASP A 68 -5.27 -0.94 -8.75
CA ASP A 68 -3.81 -1.11 -8.64
C ASP A 68 -3.32 -0.86 -7.21
N LYS A 69 -3.88 0.14 -6.54
CA LYS A 69 -3.58 0.43 -5.15
C LYS A 69 -3.95 -0.73 -4.23
N ILE A 70 -5.15 -1.31 -4.41
CA ILE A 70 -5.61 -2.45 -3.62
C ILE A 70 -4.75 -3.68 -3.87
N LYS A 71 -4.36 -3.95 -5.13
CA LYS A 71 -3.47 -5.04 -5.50
C LYS A 71 -2.12 -4.95 -4.79
N ASN A 72 -1.51 -3.76 -4.76
CA ASN A 72 -0.26 -3.53 -4.05
C ASN A 72 -0.40 -3.73 -2.54
N LEU A 73 -1.50 -3.22 -1.96
CA LEU A 73 -1.80 -3.42 -0.54
C LEU A 73 -2.04 -4.90 -0.20
N ALA A 74 -2.75 -5.64 -1.05
CA ALA A 74 -3.00 -7.06 -0.85
C ALA A 74 -1.69 -7.85 -0.75
N ALA A 75 -0.69 -7.52 -1.59
CA ALA A 75 0.63 -8.16 -1.53
C ALA A 75 1.32 -7.94 -0.17
N ILE A 76 1.23 -6.72 0.37
CA ILE A 76 1.83 -6.36 1.66
C ILE A 76 1.06 -7.02 2.83
N ILE A 77 -0.27 -6.95 2.81
CA ILE A 77 -1.15 -7.58 3.82
C ILE A 77 -0.87 -9.09 3.90
N LYS A 78 -0.81 -9.75 2.72
CA LYS A 78 -0.54 -11.18 2.63
C LYS A 78 0.87 -11.53 3.11
N LYS A 79 1.90 -10.79 2.68
CA LYS A 79 3.29 -11.03 3.07
C LYS A 79 3.47 -10.98 4.58
N ASN A 80 2.81 -10.03 5.25
CA ASN A 80 2.96 -9.78 6.67
C ASN A 80 1.85 -10.43 7.55
N GLY A 81 0.91 -11.17 6.96
CA GLY A 81 -0.18 -11.83 7.69
C GLY A 81 -1.08 -10.86 8.48
N LEU A 82 -1.30 -9.65 7.95
CA LEU A 82 -1.99 -8.59 8.67
C LEU A 82 -3.51 -8.79 8.69
N ASN A 83 -4.14 -8.39 9.79
CA ASN A 83 -5.58 -8.21 9.87
C ASN A 83 -5.94 -6.79 9.48
N VAL A 84 -6.97 -6.65 8.63
CA VAL A 84 -7.40 -5.35 8.10
C VAL A 84 -8.89 -5.13 8.28
N ARG A 85 -9.26 -3.91 8.60
CA ARG A 85 -10.64 -3.43 8.61
C ARG A 85 -10.84 -2.46 7.45
N VAL A 86 -11.85 -2.72 6.63
CA VAL A 86 -12.27 -1.86 5.53
C VAL A 86 -13.49 -1.07 5.98
N GLU A 87 -13.34 0.25 6.07
CA GLU A 87 -14.38 1.19 6.53
C GLU A 87 -14.97 1.92 5.34
N GLY A 88 -16.28 1.78 5.08
CA GLY A 88 -16.99 2.47 4.01
C GLY A 88 -17.68 3.75 4.49
N HIS A 89 -17.57 4.82 3.69
CA HIS A 89 -18.11 6.14 4.00
C HIS A 89 -18.81 6.76 2.79
N CYS A 90 -19.75 7.66 3.09
CA CYS A 90 -20.51 8.44 2.11
C CYS A 90 -20.42 9.94 2.43
N ASP A 91 -20.85 10.77 1.49
CA ASP A 91 -21.18 12.15 1.77
C ASP A 91 -22.58 12.25 2.39
N GLU A 92 -22.96 13.45 2.84
CA GLU A 92 -24.20 13.71 3.57
C GLU A 92 -25.48 13.66 2.73
N ARG A 93 -25.39 13.46 1.40
CA ARG A 93 -26.56 13.47 0.51
C ARG A 93 -27.23 12.09 0.52
N GLY A 94 -28.54 12.10 0.65
CA GLY A 94 -29.37 10.88 0.72
C GLY A 94 -29.92 10.65 2.13
N THR A 95 -30.50 9.46 2.35
CA THR A 95 -30.94 9.06 3.68
C THR A 95 -29.82 8.32 4.41
N ARG A 96 -29.87 8.36 5.73
CA ARG A 96 -28.91 7.67 6.60
C ARG A 96 -28.83 6.17 6.28
N GLU A 97 -29.99 5.54 6.10
CA GLU A 97 -30.09 4.10 5.78
C GLU A 97 -29.46 3.80 4.41
N TYR A 98 -29.75 4.65 3.43
CA TYR A 98 -29.16 4.52 2.09
C TYR A 98 -27.63 4.65 2.14
N ASN A 99 -27.12 5.66 2.83
CA ASN A 99 -25.68 5.90 2.96
C ASN A 99 -24.97 4.79 3.73
N LEU A 100 -25.64 4.19 4.73
CA LEU A 100 -25.11 3.03 5.43
C LEU A 100 -24.95 1.83 4.47
N ALA A 101 -25.98 1.55 3.66
CA ALA A 101 -25.94 0.47 2.67
C ALA A 101 -24.91 0.75 1.56
N LEU A 102 -24.80 2.00 1.07
CA LEU A 102 -23.80 2.37 0.06
C LEU A 102 -22.38 2.26 0.60
N GLY A 103 -22.15 2.69 1.85
CA GLY A 103 -20.86 2.52 2.51
C GLY A 103 -20.48 1.05 2.66
N GLU A 104 -21.44 0.17 2.99
CA GLU A 104 -21.22 -1.28 3.05
C GLU A 104 -20.83 -1.84 1.68
N ARG A 105 -21.51 -1.48 0.59
CA ARG A 105 -21.14 -1.89 -0.77
C ARG A 105 -19.74 -1.48 -1.14
N ARG A 106 -19.31 -0.26 -0.79
CA ARG A 106 -17.95 0.25 -1.00
C ARG A 106 -16.91 -0.57 -0.23
N ALA A 107 -17.17 -0.85 1.04
CA ALA A 107 -16.27 -1.67 1.86
C ALA A 107 -16.16 -3.10 1.32
N ASN A 108 -17.28 -3.70 0.92
CA ASN A 108 -17.30 -5.06 0.38
C ASN A 108 -16.60 -5.15 -0.99
N ALA A 109 -16.74 -4.16 -1.87
CA ALA A 109 -16.04 -4.13 -3.15
C ALA A 109 -14.51 -4.16 -2.96
N ILE A 110 -13.98 -3.42 -1.98
CA ILE A 110 -12.55 -3.47 -1.63
C ILE A 110 -12.18 -4.83 -1.03
N ALA A 111 -12.99 -5.36 -0.12
CA ALA A 111 -12.73 -6.66 0.50
C ALA A 111 -12.68 -7.79 -0.54
N GLU A 112 -13.57 -7.78 -1.52
CA GLU A 112 -13.58 -8.72 -2.65
C GLU A 112 -12.29 -8.64 -3.47
N LEU A 113 -11.82 -7.42 -3.81
CA LEU A 113 -10.55 -7.25 -4.51
C LEU A 113 -9.34 -7.70 -3.69
N LEU A 114 -9.33 -7.48 -2.38
CA LEU A 114 -8.29 -8.01 -1.50
C LEU A 114 -8.27 -9.54 -1.52
N ILE A 115 -9.44 -10.19 -1.47
CA ILE A 115 -9.59 -11.66 -1.51
C ILE A 115 -9.11 -12.20 -2.88
N ILE A 116 -9.53 -11.59 -3.99
CA ILE A 116 -9.11 -11.97 -5.35
C ILE A 116 -7.57 -11.89 -5.47
N ASN A 117 -6.93 -10.93 -4.80
CA ASN A 117 -5.48 -10.79 -4.77
C ASN A 117 -4.79 -11.65 -3.68
N GLY A 118 -5.53 -12.56 -3.05
CA GLY A 118 -4.99 -13.62 -2.20
C GLY A 118 -4.89 -13.28 -0.71
N VAL A 119 -5.57 -12.23 -0.23
CA VAL A 119 -5.74 -12.00 1.21
C VAL A 119 -6.81 -12.94 1.75
N SER A 120 -6.54 -13.60 2.87
CA SER A 120 -7.52 -14.49 3.51
C SER A 120 -8.74 -13.70 3.98
N LYS A 121 -9.94 -14.21 3.69
CA LYS A 121 -11.20 -13.61 4.17
C LYS A 121 -11.24 -13.51 5.70
N ALA A 122 -10.60 -14.43 6.41
CA ALA A 122 -10.52 -14.41 7.86
C ALA A 122 -9.75 -13.19 8.42
N ASN A 123 -8.89 -12.58 7.59
CA ASN A 123 -8.11 -11.40 7.97
C ASN A 123 -8.78 -10.07 7.59
N ILE A 124 -10.00 -10.12 7.03
CA ILE A 124 -10.69 -8.92 6.55
C ILE A 124 -11.99 -8.74 7.32
N MET A 125 -12.17 -7.56 7.90
CA MET A 125 -13.42 -7.09 8.48
C MET A 125 -13.95 -5.91 7.67
N THR A 126 -15.24 -5.89 7.34
CA THR A 126 -15.89 -4.75 6.71
C THR A 126 -16.81 -4.05 7.69
N VAL A 127 -16.88 -2.72 7.62
CA VAL A 127 -17.81 -1.91 8.40
C VAL A 127 -18.24 -0.70 7.57
N SER A 128 -19.49 -0.33 7.67
CA SER A 128 -19.99 0.93 7.10
C SER A 128 -20.25 1.94 8.21
N TYR A 129 -19.82 3.16 7.97
CA TYR A 129 -20.20 4.32 8.77
C TYR A 129 -21.16 5.25 8.02
N GLY A 130 -21.49 4.94 6.74
CA GLY A 130 -22.30 5.83 5.95
C GLY A 130 -21.76 7.26 5.98
N GLU A 131 -22.61 8.23 6.35
CA GLU A 131 -22.25 9.64 6.50
C GLU A 131 -21.77 10.02 7.90
N GLU A 132 -21.84 9.13 8.88
CA GLU A 132 -21.66 9.44 10.32
C GLU A 132 -20.22 9.87 10.68
N LYS A 133 -19.23 9.52 9.86
CA LYS A 133 -17.82 9.87 10.11
C LYS A 133 -17.22 10.63 8.92
N PRO A 134 -17.58 11.90 8.72
CA PRO A 134 -17.04 12.69 7.62
C PRO A 134 -15.55 12.98 7.82
N SER A 135 -14.78 12.93 6.72
CA SER A 135 -13.39 13.36 6.67
C SER A 135 -13.26 14.89 6.51
N ALA A 136 -14.21 15.49 5.82
CA ALA A 136 -14.28 16.91 5.62
C ALA A 136 -15.69 17.39 5.92
N ARG A 137 -15.81 18.51 6.65
CA ARG A 137 -17.08 19.19 6.92
C ARG A 137 -17.37 20.21 5.83
N GLY A 138 -18.64 20.39 5.52
CA GLY A 138 -19.13 21.38 4.54
C GLY A 138 -19.96 20.71 3.44
N SER A 139 -20.98 21.45 2.99
CA SER A 139 -21.99 21.03 2.01
C SER A 139 -21.60 21.48 0.60
N ASN A 140 -20.46 21.01 0.11
CA ASN A 140 -19.94 21.29 -1.24
C ASN A 140 -19.13 20.12 -1.79
N GLU A 141 -18.89 20.11 -3.10
CA GLU A 141 -18.20 18.99 -3.76
C GLU A 141 -16.77 18.77 -3.25
N SER A 142 -16.07 19.83 -2.81
CA SER A 142 -14.73 19.70 -2.22
C SER A 142 -14.73 18.89 -0.92
N SER A 143 -15.80 18.96 -0.12
CA SER A 143 -15.98 18.16 1.08
C SER A 143 -16.57 16.80 0.75
N TRP A 144 -17.58 16.74 -0.11
CA TRP A 144 -18.25 15.50 -0.50
C TRP A 144 -17.30 14.51 -1.16
N SER A 145 -16.43 14.96 -2.07
CA SER A 145 -15.45 14.07 -2.72
C SER A 145 -14.48 13.42 -1.74
N LYS A 146 -14.13 14.10 -0.65
CA LYS A 146 -13.29 13.53 0.42
C LYS A 146 -14.06 12.57 1.33
N ASN A 147 -15.38 12.72 1.43
CA ASN A 147 -16.23 11.89 2.24
C ASN A 147 -16.60 10.57 1.54
N ARG A 148 -16.76 10.58 0.20
CA ARG A 148 -17.01 9.40 -0.62
C ARG A 148 -15.74 8.52 -0.70
N ARG A 149 -15.47 7.74 0.34
CA ARG A 149 -14.24 6.97 0.44
C ARG A 149 -14.45 5.63 1.12
N ALA A 150 -13.48 4.75 0.95
CA ALA A 150 -13.29 3.65 1.88
C ALA A 150 -11.84 3.64 2.38
N LEU A 151 -11.65 3.26 3.64
CA LEU A 151 -10.37 3.21 4.33
C LEU A 151 -10.01 1.77 4.63
N ILE A 152 -8.76 1.40 4.36
CA ILE A 152 -8.19 0.11 4.76
C ILE A 152 -7.24 0.39 5.91
N LYS A 153 -7.52 -0.17 7.09
CA LYS A 153 -6.73 0.00 8.32
C LYS A 153 -6.28 -1.35 8.85
N THR A 154 -5.08 -1.43 9.35
CA THR A 154 -4.60 -2.58 10.13
C THR A 154 -5.07 -2.48 11.59
N PHE A 155 -5.28 -3.61 12.25
CA PHE A 155 -5.66 -3.68 13.67
C PHE A 155 -5.09 -4.94 14.33
#